data_920f19a50d118fece40935fe12e5f6e3
#
_entry.id   920f19a50d118fece40935fe12e5f6e3
#
_cell.length_a   1.000
_cell.length_b   1.000
_cell.length_c   1.000
_cell.angle_alpha   90.00
_cell.angle_beta   90.00
_cell.angle_gamma   90.00
#
_symmetry.space_group_name_H-M   'P 1'
#
loop_
_entity.id
_entity.type
_entity.pdbx_description
1 polymer ?
#
loop_
_entity_poly.entity_id
_entity_poly.type
_entity_poly.pdbx_seq_one_letter_code
_entity_poly.pdbx_strand_id
1 'polypeptide(L)'
;MYYKEDIALFAEMGFKVYRLSIAWSRIFPNGDDEKPNEKGLEFYDNVFDECKKYGIEPLVTLSHYETPYHLAKKYDGWKSRDLIGFYEKYVRTVFTRYKGKVHYWITFNEINSIWHFPLMGAGILTPKNLLNAQDLYQAAHHELVASALATKIGHEIDSENKIGCMVLGLTSYPRTCNPDDVIATMEESKRGYFFTDIHMRGYYPPYALKMMEKEGVVLDATDEDLEILKNTCDFLSFSYYMSKCIASNPEQYEKGKGNLTTGVKNPYLQESQWGWQIDPKGLRYLLNTYYDRYQKPLFIVENGLGAKDTLLSEEKDGYWVEDDYRIQYMNDHLTQVSKAINDDGVEVMGYTSWGCIDLISASTAEMKKRYGFIYVDRNNDGTGSFKRYKKKSFYWYKKVIETNGQIIS
;
A
#
# COMPACT_ATOMS: atom_id res chain seq x y z
N MET A 1 10.11 -19.59 7.78
CA MET A 1 10.02 -21.06 7.86
C MET A 1 9.30 -21.61 6.62
N TYR A 2 8.17 -21.06 6.20
CA TYR A 2 7.34 -21.56 5.09
C TYR A 2 7.58 -20.87 3.73
N TYR A 3 8.45 -19.86 3.63
CA TYR A 3 8.57 -19.03 2.44
C TYR A 3 8.88 -19.81 1.15
N LYS A 4 9.63 -20.92 1.22
CA LYS A 4 9.94 -21.76 0.05
C LYS A 4 8.69 -22.45 -0.50
N GLU A 5 7.86 -22.99 0.39
CA GLU A 5 6.60 -23.63 0.05
C GLU A 5 5.62 -22.58 -0.50
N ASP A 6 5.53 -21.42 0.14
CA ASP A 6 4.63 -20.34 -0.26
C ASP A 6 5.04 -19.76 -1.64
N ILE A 7 6.33 -19.52 -1.88
CA ILE A 7 6.83 -19.03 -3.17
C ILE A 7 6.62 -20.07 -4.29
N ALA A 8 6.76 -21.37 -3.99
CA ALA A 8 6.45 -22.43 -4.96
C ALA A 8 4.97 -22.43 -5.36
N LEU A 9 4.04 -22.17 -4.43
CA LEU A 9 2.62 -22.01 -4.74
C LEU A 9 2.34 -20.75 -5.56
N PHE A 10 3.05 -19.64 -5.32
CA PHE A 10 2.96 -18.43 -6.15
C PHE A 10 3.45 -18.69 -7.58
N ALA A 11 4.55 -19.44 -7.71
CA ALA A 11 5.06 -19.86 -9.01
C ALA A 11 4.06 -20.76 -9.77
N GLU A 12 3.38 -21.69 -9.06
CA GLU A 12 2.31 -22.50 -9.64
C GLU A 12 1.14 -21.67 -10.14
N MET A 13 0.82 -20.55 -9.44
CA MET A 13 -0.18 -19.57 -9.90
C MET A 13 0.30 -18.76 -11.12
N GLY A 14 1.59 -18.79 -11.44
CA GLY A 14 2.17 -18.06 -12.55
C GLY A 14 2.55 -16.61 -12.22
N PHE A 15 2.74 -16.25 -10.96
CA PHE A 15 3.14 -14.90 -10.55
C PHE A 15 4.39 -14.44 -11.29
N LYS A 16 4.35 -13.21 -11.78
CA LYS A 16 5.49 -12.52 -12.39
C LYS A 16 6.17 -11.58 -11.40
N VAL A 17 5.41 -11.04 -10.47
CA VAL A 17 5.86 -10.13 -9.42
C VAL A 17 5.33 -10.62 -8.08
N TYR A 18 6.18 -10.57 -7.06
CA TYR A 18 5.78 -10.79 -5.67
C TYR A 18 6.14 -9.56 -4.84
N ARG A 19 5.13 -8.87 -4.31
CA ARG A 19 5.34 -7.74 -3.40
C ARG A 19 5.50 -8.23 -1.97
N LEU A 20 6.58 -7.78 -1.33
CA LEU A 20 6.87 -8.05 0.08
C LEU A 20 7.57 -6.84 0.71
N SER A 21 7.73 -6.83 2.03
CA SER A 21 8.50 -5.81 2.72
C SER A 21 9.75 -6.38 3.38
N ILE A 22 10.75 -5.53 3.56
CA ILE A 22 11.87 -5.80 4.47
C ILE A 22 11.54 -5.15 5.81
N ALA A 23 11.43 -5.94 6.87
CA ALA A 23 11.24 -5.40 8.21
C ALA A 23 12.52 -4.65 8.64
N TRP A 24 12.43 -3.32 8.78
CA TRP A 24 13.56 -2.49 9.21
C TRP A 24 14.21 -3.03 10.49
N SER A 25 13.40 -3.40 11.48
CA SER A 25 13.87 -3.98 12.75
C SER A 25 14.56 -5.34 12.62
N ARG A 26 14.41 -6.04 11.48
CA ARG A 26 15.16 -7.27 11.22
C ARG A 26 16.59 -6.96 10.77
N ILE A 27 16.80 -5.82 10.13
CA ILE A 27 18.12 -5.37 9.64
C ILE A 27 18.82 -4.53 10.71
N PHE A 28 18.12 -3.58 11.31
CA PHE A 28 18.58 -2.78 12.45
C PHE A 28 17.55 -2.90 13.57
N PRO A 29 17.77 -3.82 14.56
CA PRO A 29 16.77 -4.15 15.57
C PRO A 29 16.24 -2.97 16.38
N ASN A 30 17.07 -1.98 16.67
CA ASN A 30 16.68 -0.75 17.33
C ASN A 30 16.40 0.40 16.34
N GLY A 31 16.85 0.28 15.09
CA GLY A 31 16.75 1.29 14.06
C GLY A 31 17.94 2.27 14.04
N ASP A 32 18.49 2.62 15.19
CA ASP A 32 19.67 3.50 15.37
C ASP A 32 20.98 2.71 15.57
N ASP A 33 20.96 1.38 15.45
CA ASP A 33 22.14 0.52 15.58
C ASP A 33 23.27 0.96 14.63
N GLU A 34 24.54 0.76 15.06
CA GLU A 34 25.70 1.09 14.23
C GLU A 34 25.88 0.10 13.06
N LYS A 35 25.60 -1.19 13.30
CA LYS A 35 25.84 -2.29 12.34
C LYS A 35 24.55 -3.04 12.06
N PRO A 36 24.35 -3.50 10.81
CA PRO A 36 23.20 -4.31 10.47
C PRO A 36 23.30 -5.73 11.06
N ASN A 37 22.16 -6.35 11.25
CA ASN A 37 22.04 -7.76 11.62
C ASN A 37 22.23 -8.64 10.36
N GLU A 38 23.38 -9.26 10.23
CA GLU A 38 23.71 -10.11 9.08
C GLU A 38 22.73 -11.26 8.85
N LYS A 39 22.22 -11.89 9.92
CA LYS A 39 21.21 -12.95 9.80
C LYS A 39 19.89 -12.44 9.22
N GLY A 40 19.57 -11.18 9.49
CA GLY A 40 18.42 -10.49 8.88
C GLY A 40 18.61 -10.30 7.38
N LEU A 41 19.80 -9.86 6.97
CA LEU A 41 20.16 -9.71 5.56
C LEU A 41 20.16 -11.05 4.82
N GLU A 42 20.81 -12.09 5.37
CA GLU A 42 20.82 -13.44 4.80
C GLU A 42 19.42 -14.03 4.63
N PHE A 43 18.49 -13.73 5.54
CA PHE A 43 17.11 -14.18 5.39
C PHE A 43 16.48 -13.66 4.10
N TYR A 44 16.63 -12.38 3.79
CA TYR A 44 16.08 -11.80 2.56
C TYR A 44 16.88 -12.21 1.32
N ASP A 45 18.19 -12.42 1.41
CA ASP A 45 18.94 -13.05 0.32
C ASP A 45 18.28 -14.37 -0.10
N ASN A 46 17.99 -15.22 0.88
CA ASN A 46 17.36 -16.52 0.63
C ASN A 46 15.95 -16.40 0.03
N VAL A 47 15.18 -15.39 0.44
CA VAL A 47 13.84 -15.14 -0.10
C VAL A 47 13.92 -14.68 -1.57
N PHE A 48 14.83 -13.74 -1.88
CA PHE A 48 15.00 -13.23 -3.25
C PHE A 48 15.57 -14.29 -4.18
N ASP A 49 16.52 -15.10 -3.71
CA ASP A 49 17.06 -16.22 -4.48
C ASP A 49 15.99 -17.27 -4.78
N GLU A 50 15.04 -17.52 -3.84
CA GLU A 50 13.90 -18.41 -4.08
C GLU A 50 12.94 -17.80 -5.12
N CYS A 51 12.65 -16.49 -5.07
CA CYS A 51 11.86 -15.81 -6.10
C CYS A 51 12.52 -15.92 -7.48
N LYS A 52 13.83 -15.65 -7.55
CA LYS A 52 14.62 -15.74 -8.80
C LYS A 52 14.60 -17.14 -9.41
N LYS A 53 14.65 -18.19 -8.60
CA LYS A 53 14.58 -19.59 -9.02
C LYS A 53 13.32 -19.86 -9.86
N TYR A 54 12.22 -19.18 -9.59
CA TYR A 54 10.95 -19.31 -10.29
C TYR A 54 10.67 -18.21 -11.31
N GLY A 55 11.62 -17.28 -11.51
CA GLY A 55 11.44 -16.14 -12.42
C GLY A 55 10.41 -15.12 -11.91
N ILE A 56 10.23 -15.03 -10.59
CA ILE A 56 9.34 -14.06 -9.93
C ILE A 56 10.18 -12.84 -9.53
N GLU A 57 9.83 -11.66 -10.04
CA GLU A 57 10.49 -10.40 -9.69
C GLU A 57 10.02 -9.91 -8.32
N PRO A 58 10.93 -9.64 -7.36
CA PRO A 58 10.56 -9.02 -6.11
C PRO A 58 10.23 -7.52 -6.29
N LEU A 59 9.09 -7.08 -5.75
CA LEU A 59 8.75 -5.68 -5.54
C LEU A 59 8.83 -5.41 -4.03
N VAL A 60 9.85 -4.69 -3.60
CA VAL A 60 10.20 -4.59 -2.18
C VAL A 60 9.77 -3.26 -1.57
N THR A 61 8.94 -3.30 -0.55
CA THR A 61 8.60 -2.13 0.28
C THR A 61 9.64 -1.99 1.39
N LEU A 62 10.29 -0.83 1.46
CA LEU A 62 11.35 -0.54 2.44
C LEU A 62 10.80 -0.36 3.85
N SER A 63 9.65 0.32 3.99
CA SER A 63 8.96 0.49 5.28
C SER A 63 7.47 0.23 5.12
N HIS A 64 6.95 -0.82 5.79
CA HIS A 64 5.54 -1.20 5.75
C HIS A 64 4.95 -1.23 7.15
N TYR A 65 4.75 -0.04 7.75
CA TYR A 65 4.21 0.15 9.11
C TYR A 65 5.09 -0.39 10.25
N GLU A 66 6.36 -0.63 9.97
CA GLU A 66 7.27 -1.36 10.87
C GLU A 66 8.41 -0.47 11.38
N THR A 67 8.10 0.78 11.74
CA THR A 67 9.10 1.62 12.43
C THR A 67 9.60 0.89 13.67
N PRO A 68 10.92 0.68 13.84
CA PRO A 68 11.47 0.00 15.00
C PRO A 68 10.96 0.60 16.31
N TYR A 69 10.44 -0.25 17.20
CA TYR A 69 9.81 0.21 18.44
C TYR A 69 10.71 1.09 19.29
N HIS A 70 12.02 0.85 19.28
CA HIS A 70 12.99 1.71 19.96
C HIS A 70 12.96 3.14 19.41
N LEU A 71 12.88 3.33 18.10
CA LEU A 71 12.77 4.66 17.48
C LEU A 71 11.44 5.34 17.85
N ALA A 72 10.34 4.57 17.85
CA ALA A 72 9.06 5.07 18.32
C ALA A 72 9.13 5.53 19.78
N LYS A 73 9.75 4.72 20.66
CA LYS A 73 9.85 5.02 22.10
C LYS A 73 10.81 6.15 22.43
N LYS A 74 11.96 6.22 21.76
CA LYS A 74 13.03 7.19 22.08
C LYS A 74 12.82 8.53 21.39
N TYR A 75 12.28 8.54 20.18
CA TYR A 75 12.20 9.69 19.31
C TYR A 75 10.76 10.11 18.96
N ASP A 76 9.76 9.38 19.44
CA ASP A 76 8.35 9.53 19.05
C ASP A 76 8.16 9.40 17.52
N GLY A 77 8.88 8.41 16.95
CA GLY A 77 8.80 8.09 15.52
C GLY A 77 9.24 9.26 14.62
N TRP A 78 8.56 9.40 13.49
CA TRP A 78 8.89 10.40 12.47
C TRP A 78 8.65 11.86 12.88
N LYS A 79 8.20 12.13 14.12
CA LYS A 79 8.26 13.50 14.68
C LYS A 79 9.69 13.98 14.81
N SER A 80 10.65 13.07 15.06
CA SER A 80 12.07 13.42 15.09
C SER A 80 12.71 13.39 13.71
N ARG A 81 13.42 14.45 13.37
CA ARG A 81 14.25 14.54 12.16
C ARG A 81 15.37 13.49 12.12
N ASP A 82 15.84 13.00 13.26
CA ASP A 82 16.91 12.00 13.35
C ASP A 82 16.57 10.72 12.56
N LEU A 83 15.27 10.40 12.40
CA LEU A 83 14.84 9.23 11.65
C LEU A 83 15.25 9.28 10.18
N ILE A 84 15.43 10.46 9.60
CA ILE A 84 15.93 10.61 8.21
C ILE A 84 17.31 9.94 8.08
N GLY A 85 18.23 10.23 9.01
CA GLY A 85 19.56 9.64 9.00
C GLY A 85 19.60 8.15 9.31
N PHE A 86 18.72 7.67 10.21
CA PHE A 86 18.60 6.24 10.49
C PHE A 86 18.02 5.48 9.30
N TYR A 87 17.03 6.06 8.62
CA TYR A 87 16.44 5.48 7.41
C TYR A 87 17.43 5.49 6.25
N GLU A 88 18.22 6.56 6.08
CA GLU A 88 19.30 6.62 5.10
C GLU A 88 20.27 5.45 5.27
N LYS A 89 20.75 5.20 6.50
CA LYS A 89 21.65 4.08 6.79
C LYS A 89 21.01 2.75 6.41
N TYR A 90 19.74 2.57 6.75
CA TYR A 90 18.99 1.36 6.44
C TYR A 90 18.87 1.16 4.93
N VAL A 91 18.41 2.16 4.17
CA VAL A 91 18.21 2.02 2.72
C VAL A 91 19.51 1.82 1.98
N ARG A 92 20.61 2.51 2.35
CA ARG A 92 21.95 2.25 1.78
C ARG A 92 22.37 0.80 1.98
N THR A 93 22.13 0.26 3.17
CA THR A 93 22.49 -1.12 3.48
C THR A 93 21.72 -2.10 2.59
N VAL A 94 20.39 -1.96 2.46
CA VAL A 94 19.58 -2.90 1.70
C VAL A 94 19.75 -2.75 0.19
N PHE A 95 19.86 -1.53 -0.34
CA PHE A 95 20.16 -1.31 -1.77
C PHE A 95 21.52 -1.90 -2.16
N THR A 96 22.53 -1.70 -1.32
CA THR A 96 23.89 -2.25 -1.58
C THR A 96 23.87 -3.78 -1.51
N ARG A 97 23.21 -4.35 -0.49
CA ARG A 97 23.16 -5.82 -0.30
C ARG A 97 22.43 -6.52 -1.43
N TYR A 98 21.32 -5.96 -1.89
CA TYR A 98 20.43 -6.62 -2.86
C TYR A 98 20.57 -6.09 -4.29
N LYS A 99 21.64 -5.34 -4.59
CA LYS A 99 21.97 -4.90 -5.94
C LYS A 99 21.97 -6.07 -6.92
N GLY A 100 21.22 -5.92 -8.04
CA GLY A 100 21.07 -6.96 -9.07
C GLY A 100 20.21 -8.16 -8.64
N LYS A 101 19.64 -8.15 -7.41
CA LYS A 101 18.61 -9.12 -6.96
C LYS A 101 17.20 -8.53 -6.94
N VAL A 102 17.09 -7.24 -6.64
CA VAL A 102 15.84 -6.49 -6.56
C VAL A 102 15.99 -5.22 -7.38
N HIS A 103 15.07 -4.96 -8.29
CA HIS A 103 15.07 -3.77 -9.14
C HIS A 103 13.89 -2.83 -8.85
N TYR A 104 12.80 -3.34 -8.26
CA TYR A 104 11.58 -2.58 -7.99
C TYR A 104 11.42 -2.36 -6.48
N TRP A 105 11.32 -1.07 -6.10
CA TRP A 105 11.29 -0.67 -4.70
C TRP A 105 10.14 0.31 -4.44
N ILE A 106 9.58 0.25 -3.26
CA ILE A 106 8.61 1.22 -2.73
C ILE A 106 9.17 1.77 -1.43
N THR A 107 9.18 3.08 -1.26
CA THR A 107 9.81 3.71 -0.09
C THR A 107 9.01 3.48 1.19
N PHE A 108 7.75 3.90 1.22
CA PHE A 108 6.83 3.73 2.35
C PHE A 108 5.52 3.14 1.89
N ASN A 109 4.94 2.25 2.70
CA ASN A 109 3.58 1.77 2.50
C ASN A 109 2.59 2.83 2.95
N GLU A 110 1.63 3.17 2.08
CA GLU A 110 0.52 4.10 2.38
C GLU A 110 0.95 5.29 3.25
N ILE A 111 1.96 6.04 2.82
CA ILE A 111 2.55 7.15 3.58
C ILE A 111 1.48 8.15 4.09
N ASN A 112 0.36 8.30 3.37
CA ASN A 112 -0.76 9.14 3.76
C ASN A 112 -1.59 8.59 4.93
N SER A 113 -1.32 7.37 5.39
CA SER A 113 -1.95 6.78 6.58
C SER A 113 -1.63 7.55 7.86
N ILE A 114 -0.57 8.33 7.90
CA ILE A 114 -0.21 9.20 9.03
C ILE A 114 -1.38 10.09 9.48
N TRP A 115 -2.24 10.55 8.56
CA TRP A 115 -3.41 11.36 8.89
C TRP A 115 -4.45 10.63 9.75
N HIS A 116 -4.53 9.30 9.60
CA HIS A 116 -5.54 8.49 10.26
C HIS A 116 -4.98 7.62 11.39
N PHE A 117 -3.78 7.08 11.18
CA PHE A 117 -3.12 6.11 12.05
C PHE A 117 -1.65 6.49 12.30
N PRO A 118 -1.35 7.57 13.05
CA PRO A 118 0.01 8.09 13.24
C PRO A 118 0.99 7.04 13.81
N LEU A 119 0.51 6.13 14.66
CA LEU A 119 1.34 5.05 15.19
C LEU A 119 1.76 4.07 14.09
N MET A 120 0.82 3.63 13.25
CA MET A 120 1.13 2.68 12.17
C MET A 120 1.92 3.38 11.06
N GLY A 121 1.45 4.53 10.60
CA GLY A 121 2.04 5.25 9.46
C GLY A 121 3.41 5.81 9.77
N ALA A 122 3.62 6.37 10.95
CA ALA A 122 4.82 7.14 11.27
C ALA A 122 5.49 6.76 12.61
N GLY A 123 5.11 5.65 13.24
CA GLY A 123 5.70 5.21 14.51
C GLY A 123 5.51 6.19 15.67
N ILE A 124 4.52 7.08 15.61
CA ILE A 124 4.27 8.10 16.62
C ILE A 124 3.50 7.48 17.79
N LEU A 125 4.12 7.43 18.98
CA LEU A 125 3.51 6.88 20.20
C LEU A 125 2.64 7.90 20.93
N THR A 126 2.85 9.20 20.70
CA THR A 126 1.96 10.23 21.25
C THR A 126 0.51 9.93 20.84
N PRO A 127 -0.43 9.81 21.80
CA PRO A 127 -1.84 9.54 21.49
C PRO A 127 -2.42 10.53 20.48
N LYS A 128 -3.19 10.04 19.50
CA LYS A 128 -3.71 10.86 18.41
C LYS A 128 -4.47 12.10 18.86
N ASN A 129 -5.19 12.03 19.98
CA ASN A 129 -5.94 13.15 20.55
C ASN A 129 -5.06 14.24 21.18
N LEU A 130 -3.76 14.00 21.32
CA LEU A 130 -2.76 14.96 21.80
C LEU A 130 -1.89 15.53 20.65
N LEU A 131 -2.02 14.98 19.46
CA LEU A 131 -1.33 15.46 18.26
C LEU A 131 -2.07 16.65 17.66
N ASN A 132 -1.34 17.64 17.22
CA ASN A 132 -1.85 18.78 16.46
C ASN A 132 -1.44 18.68 14.97
N ALA A 133 -1.91 19.62 14.14
CA ALA A 133 -1.57 19.64 12.72
C ALA A 133 -0.06 19.80 12.50
N GLN A 134 0.62 20.65 13.28
CA GLN A 134 2.08 20.86 13.20
C GLN A 134 2.83 19.54 13.34
N ASP A 135 2.49 18.71 14.34
CA ASP A 135 3.13 17.40 14.57
C ASP A 135 3.01 16.49 13.34
N LEU A 136 1.80 16.41 12.77
CA LEU A 136 1.53 15.49 11.65
C LEU A 136 2.17 15.96 10.35
N TYR A 137 2.10 17.26 10.03
CA TYR A 137 2.73 17.78 8.81
C TYR A 137 4.26 17.76 8.90
N GLN A 138 4.83 18.01 10.09
CA GLN A 138 6.28 17.91 10.27
C GLN A 138 6.77 16.47 10.14
N ALA A 139 6.08 15.51 10.72
CA ALA A 139 6.41 14.09 10.57
C ALA A 139 6.25 13.63 9.11
N ALA A 140 5.18 14.06 8.43
CA ALA A 140 5.00 13.80 7.00
C ALA A 140 6.12 14.40 6.15
N HIS A 141 6.61 15.60 6.49
CA HIS A 141 7.77 16.21 5.85
C HIS A 141 9.02 15.34 5.99
N HIS A 142 9.31 14.84 7.19
CA HIS A 142 10.47 13.98 7.42
C HIS A 142 10.40 12.67 6.62
N GLU A 143 9.21 12.04 6.54
CA GLU A 143 9.01 10.85 5.70
C GLU A 143 9.16 11.15 4.21
N LEU A 144 8.65 12.29 3.72
CA LEU A 144 8.78 12.72 2.33
C LEU A 144 10.25 12.97 1.95
N VAL A 145 11.01 13.65 2.82
CA VAL A 145 12.46 13.87 2.63
C VAL A 145 13.20 12.53 2.62
N ALA A 146 12.90 11.64 3.57
CA ALA A 146 13.50 10.31 3.64
C ALA A 146 13.17 9.46 2.38
N SER A 147 11.95 9.57 1.87
CA SER A 147 11.52 8.89 0.63
C SER A 147 12.29 9.39 -0.59
N ALA A 148 12.43 10.71 -0.75
CA ALA A 148 13.18 11.31 -1.84
C ALA A 148 14.69 11.00 -1.74
N LEU A 149 15.24 10.99 -0.52
CA LEU A 149 16.61 10.59 -0.26
C LEU A 149 16.85 9.11 -0.62
N ALA A 150 15.90 8.22 -0.27
CA ALA A 150 15.95 6.81 -0.66
C ALA A 150 15.91 6.65 -2.20
N THR A 151 15.12 7.44 -2.91
CA THR A 151 15.08 7.45 -4.38
C THR A 151 16.42 7.84 -4.96
N LYS A 152 17.03 8.93 -4.47
CA LYS A 152 18.37 9.37 -4.86
C LYS A 152 19.42 8.27 -4.65
N ILE A 153 19.48 7.73 -3.43
CA ILE A 153 20.45 6.70 -3.04
C ILE A 153 20.28 5.43 -3.89
N GLY A 154 19.04 5.01 -4.10
CA GLY A 154 18.74 3.81 -4.89
C GLY A 154 19.28 3.93 -6.33
N HIS A 155 19.10 5.09 -6.98
CA HIS A 155 19.63 5.36 -8.31
C HIS A 155 21.18 5.51 -8.32
N GLU A 156 21.77 6.10 -7.27
CA GLU A 156 23.25 6.18 -7.13
C GLU A 156 23.89 4.80 -7.01
N ILE A 157 23.26 3.87 -6.29
CA ILE A 157 23.78 2.50 -6.08
C ILE A 157 23.58 1.64 -7.33
N ASP A 158 22.41 1.75 -7.96
CA ASP A 158 22.08 1.02 -9.17
C ASP A 158 21.09 1.82 -10.03
N SER A 159 21.53 2.25 -11.21
CA SER A 159 20.71 3.03 -12.16
C SER A 159 19.52 2.23 -12.74
N GLU A 160 19.55 0.90 -12.63
CA GLU A 160 18.44 0.04 -13.07
C GLU A 160 17.29 -0.02 -12.06
N ASN A 161 17.51 0.45 -10.83
CA ASN A 161 16.45 0.51 -9.82
C ASN A 161 15.29 1.40 -10.29
N LYS A 162 14.06 0.91 -10.07
CA LYS A 162 12.81 1.64 -10.23
C LYS A 162 12.18 1.83 -8.86
N ILE A 163 12.05 3.07 -8.45
CA ILE A 163 11.64 3.43 -7.10
C ILE A 163 10.31 4.17 -7.14
N GLY A 164 9.30 3.60 -6.50
CA GLY A 164 7.96 4.14 -6.41
C GLY A 164 7.63 4.71 -5.03
N CYS A 165 6.68 5.61 -5.00
CA CYS A 165 5.95 5.95 -3.78
C CYS A 165 4.66 5.13 -3.69
N MET A 166 4.06 5.05 -2.49
CA MET A 166 2.79 4.38 -2.31
C MET A 166 1.86 5.15 -1.39
N VAL A 167 0.61 5.24 -1.79
CA VAL A 167 -0.47 5.85 -1.02
C VAL A 167 -1.68 4.91 -0.92
N LEU A 168 -2.47 5.08 0.15
CA LEU A 168 -3.84 4.57 0.19
C LEU A 168 -4.67 5.39 -0.82
N GLY A 169 -5.09 4.74 -1.90
CA GLY A 169 -5.86 5.33 -2.97
C GLY A 169 -7.35 5.31 -2.65
N LEU A 170 -7.95 6.49 -2.57
CA LEU A 170 -9.37 6.66 -2.29
C LEU A 170 -9.99 7.60 -3.32
N THR A 171 -10.85 7.06 -4.17
CA THR A 171 -11.72 7.88 -5.02
C THR A 171 -12.76 8.59 -4.15
N SER A 172 -12.93 9.88 -4.34
CA SER A 172 -13.94 10.68 -3.64
C SER A 172 -15.03 11.13 -4.61
N TYR A 173 -16.30 10.85 -4.27
CA TYR A 173 -17.46 11.30 -5.03
C TYR A 173 -18.24 12.35 -4.26
N PRO A 174 -18.80 13.39 -4.92
CA PRO A 174 -19.80 14.25 -4.29
C PRO A 174 -21.09 13.45 -4.03
N ARG A 175 -21.72 13.67 -2.88
CA ARG A 175 -22.97 13.00 -2.52
C ARG A 175 -24.11 13.37 -3.48
N THR A 176 -24.10 14.60 -3.95
CA THR A 176 -25.04 15.12 -4.94
C THR A 176 -24.33 16.01 -5.94
N CYS A 177 -25.05 16.44 -7.00
CA CYS A 177 -24.56 17.45 -7.92
C CYS A 177 -24.65 18.90 -7.37
N ASN A 178 -24.99 19.09 -6.09
CA ASN A 178 -24.94 20.40 -5.43
C ASN A 178 -23.48 20.94 -5.53
N PRO A 179 -23.27 22.18 -6.02
CA PRO A 179 -21.92 22.77 -6.08
C PRO A 179 -21.16 22.73 -4.75
N ASP A 180 -21.83 22.85 -3.61
CA ASP A 180 -21.19 22.76 -2.30
C ASP A 180 -20.61 21.36 -2.02
N ASP A 181 -21.33 20.29 -2.40
CA ASP A 181 -20.82 18.91 -2.29
C ASP A 181 -19.62 18.69 -3.25
N VAL A 182 -19.68 19.27 -4.45
CA VAL A 182 -18.60 19.19 -5.44
C VAL A 182 -17.33 19.89 -4.90
N ILE A 183 -17.46 21.08 -4.33
CA ILE A 183 -16.34 21.83 -3.74
C ILE A 183 -15.76 21.08 -2.54
N ALA A 184 -16.61 20.57 -1.63
CA ALA A 184 -16.15 19.76 -0.49
C ALA A 184 -15.37 18.51 -0.95
N THR A 185 -15.83 17.87 -2.04
CA THR A 185 -15.15 16.71 -2.64
C THR A 185 -13.80 17.09 -3.24
N MET A 186 -13.71 18.25 -3.90
CA MET A 186 -12.45 18.76 -4.45
C MET A 186 -11.44 19.06 -3.33
N GLU A 187 -11.87 19.66 -2.22
CA GLU A 187 -11.02 19.93 -1.06
C GLU A 187 -10.50 18.62 -0.42
N GLU A 188 -11.38 17.64 -0.25
CA GLU A 188 -10.99 16.31 0.26
C GLU A 188 -9.99 15.60 -0.68
N SER A 189 -10.19 15.68 -1.98
CA SER A 189 -9.28 15.10 -2.98
C SER A 189 -7.90 15.74 -2.91
N LYS A 190 -7.79 17.04 -2.63
CA LYS A 190 -6.50 17.72 -2.44
C LYS A 190 -5.71 17.18 -1.24
N ARG A 191 -6.39 16.78 -0.16
CA ARG A 191 -5.73 16.07 0.96
C ARG A 191 -5.14 14.73 0.51
N GLY A 192 -5.84 13.99 -0.34
CA GLY A 192 -5.35 12.76 -0.96
C GLY A 192 -4.14 12.98 -1.86
N TYR A 193 -4.08 14.09 -2.59
CA TYR A 193 -2.98 14.42 -3.51
C TYR A 193 -1.75 15.02 -2.82
N PHE A 194 -1.81 15.39 -1.57
CA PHE A 194 -0.70 16.02 -0.85
C PHE A 194 0.61 15.23 -1.01
N PHE A 195 0.59 13.95 -0.67
CA PHE A 195 1.79 13.09 -0.76
C PHE A 195 2.17 12.77 -2.21
N THR A 196 1.19 12.43 -3.04
CA THR A 196 1.48 12.07 -4.44
C THR A 196 2.03 13.25 -5.22
N ASP A 197 1.54 14.47 -5.00
CA ASP A 197 2.08 15.67 -5.65
C ASP A 197 3.54 15.90 -5.28
N ILE A 198 3.89 15.76 -4.00
CA ILE A 198 5.27 16.00 -3.55
C ILE A 198 6.20 14.92 -4.08
N HIS A 199 5.82 13.64 -4.02
CA HIS A 199 6.61 12.54 -4.56
C HIS A 199 6.84 12.63 -6.08
N MET A 200 5.80 13.08 -6.82
CA MET A 200 5.84 13.07 -8.28
C MET A 200 6.31 14.39 -8.89
N ARG A 201 6.26 15.49 -8.14
CA ARG A 201 6.63 16.83 -8.62
C ARG A 201 7.86 17.41 -7.94
N GLY A 202 8.23 16.90 -6.76
CA GLY A 202 9.43 17.32 -6.03
C GLY A 202 9.31 18.66 -5.30
N TYR A 203 8.09 19.14 -5.04
CA TYR A 203 7.85 20.39 -4.32
C TYR A 203 6.46 20.44 -3.68
N TYR A 204 6.27 21.33 -2.71
CA TYR A 204 4.97 21.63 -2.12
C TYR A 204 4.12 22.49 -3.05
N PRO A 205 3.03 21.98 -3.64
CA PRO A 205 2.19 22.79 -4.52
C PRO A 205 1.45 23.90 -3.75
N PRO A 206 1.03 24.99 -4.42
CA PRO A 206 0.42 26.15 -3.75
C PRO A 206 -0.76 25.79 -2.84
N TYR A 207 -1.60 24.84 -3.23
CA TYR A 207 -2.73 24.42 -2.38
C TYR A 207 -2.27 23.75 -1.08
N ALA A 208 -1.17 22.97 -1.10
CA ALA A 208 -0.62 22.32 0.10
C ALA A 208 -0.07 23.36 1.09
N LEU A 209 0.62 24.39 0.58
CA LEU A 209 1.08 25.52 1.39
C LEU A 209 -0.11 26.26 2.01
N LYS A 210 -1.19 26.48 1.25
CA LYS A 210 -2.42 27.12 1.76
C LYS A 210 -3.17 26.25 2.77
N MET A 211 -3.15 24.93 2.63
CA MET A 211 -3.71 24.02 3.64
C MET A 211 -2.95 24.13 4.95
N MET A 212 -1.62 24.10 4.92
CA MET A 212 -0.77 24.26 6.10
C MET A 212 -0.97 25.64 6.76
N GLU A 213 -0.97 26.72 5.98
CA GLU A 213 -1.24 28.08 6.47
C GLU A 213 -2.59 28.17 7.20
N LYS A 214 -3.65 27.58 6.61
CA LYS A 214 -5.01 27.57 7.21
C LYS A 214 -5.06 26.80 8.53
N GLU A 215 -4.22 25.78 8.69
CA GLU A 215 -4.13 24.96 9.90
C GLU A 215 -3.05 25.50 10.88
N GLY A 216 -2.43 26.64 10.58
CA GLY A 216 -1.42 27.29 11.43
C GLY A 216 -0.07 26.57 11.48
N VAL A 217 0.22 25.77 10.45
CA VAL A 217 1.45 24.96 10.36
C VAL A 217 2.57 25.78 9.73
N VAL A 218 3.74 25.73 10.38
CA VAL A 218 5.00 26.29 9.85
C VAL A 218 6.02 25.13 9.82
N LEU A 219 6.30 24.63 8.61
CA LEU A 219 7.28 23.55 8.47
C LEU A 219 8.69 24.03 8.82
N ASP A 220 9.38 23.26 9.65
CA ASP A 220 10.83 23.32 9.80
C ASP A 220 11.48 22.53 8.66
N ALA A 221 11.54 23.16 7.49
CA ALA A 221 12.10 22.60 6.26
C ALA A 221 13.35 23.40 5.87
N THR A 222 14.48 22.72 5.70
CA THR A 222 15.73 23.35 5.25
C THR A 222 15.76 23.47 3.72
N ASP A 223 16.63 24.35 3.20
CA ASP A 223 16.86 24.43 1.74
C ASP A 223 17.38 23.10 1.19
N GLU A 224 18.15 22.34 1.97
CA GLU A 224 18.62 20.99 1.61
C GLU A 224 17.45 20.00 1.48
N ASP A 225 16.47 20.05 2.38
CA ASP A 225 15.26 19.21 2.28
C ASP A 225 14.52 19.48 0.98
N LEU A 226 14.33 20.76 0.64
CA LEU A 226 13.63 21.16 -0.58
C LEU A 226 14.39 20.73 -1.84
N GLU A 227 15.73 20.70 -1.80
CA GLU A 227 16.55 20.18 -2.88
C GLU A 227 16.47 18.64 -2.98
N ILE A 228 16.48 17.94 -1.83
CA ILE A 228 16.31 16.48 -1.77
C ILE A 228 14.96 16.07 -2.36
N LEU A 229 13.87 16.77 -2.07
CA LEU A 229 12.52 16.46 -2.57
C LEU A 229 12.46 16.40 -4.11
N LYS A 230 13.36 17.08 -4.84
CA LYS A 230 13.42 17.03 -6.32
C LYS A 230 13.79 15.66 -6.88
N ASN A 231 14.24 14.71 -6.06
CA ASN A 231 14.45 13.32 -6.46
C ASN A 231 13.10 12.58 -6.46
N THR A 232 12.32 12.80 -7.52
CA THR A 232 10.97 12.26 -7.68
C THR A 232 10.96 10.77 -7.98
N CYS A 233 9.89 10.07 -7.58
CA CYS A 233 9.72 8.65 -7.85
C CYS A 233 9.55 8.33 -9.35
N ASP A 234 9.96 7.11 -9.76
CA ASP A 234 9.85 6.63 -11.14
C ASP A 234 8.40 6.27 -11.49
N PHE A 235 7.66 5.71 -10.54
CA PHE A 235 6.26 5.30 -10.70
C PHE A 235 5.44 5.63 -9.46
N LEU A 236 4.13 5.78 -9.65
CA LEU A 236 3.17 5.92 -8.55
C LEU A 236 2.51 4.59 -8.27
N SER A 237 2.60 4.10 -7.05
CA SER A 237 1.85 2.94 -6.61
C SER A 237 0.80 3.29 -5.54
N PHE A 238 -0.24 2.47 -5.46
CA PHE A 238 -1.31 2.68 -4.51
C PHE A 238 -2.05 1.39 -4.17
N SER A 239 -2.65 1.36 -2.98
CA SER A 239 -3.69 0.39 -2.62
C SER A 239 -5.06 0.93 -3.03
N TYR A 240 -5.96 0.03 -3.41
CA TYR A 240 -7.36 0.37 -3.65
C TYR A 240 -8.29 -0.68 -3.07
N TYR A 241 -9.16 -0.27 -2.15
CA TYR A 241 -10.12 -1.17 -1.52
C TYR A 241 -11.56 -0.67 -1.61
N MET A 242 -11.75 0.65 -1.70
CA MET A 242 -13.05 1.29 -1.68
C MET A 242 -12.96 2.74 -2.15
N SER A 243 -14.10 3.33 -2.45
CA SER A 243 -14.28 4.76 -2.61
C SER A 243 -14.95 5.37 -1.38
N LYS A 244 -14.98 6.68 -1.32
CA LYS A 244 -15.74 7.44 -0.31
C LYS A 244 -16.66 8.48 -0.95
N CYS A 245 -17.68 8.87 -0.24
CA CYS A 245 -18.67 9.84 -0.66
C CYS A 245 -18.65 11.04 0.30
N ILE A 246 -18.61 12.25 -0.24
CA ILE A 246 -18.43 13.49 0.50
C ILE A 246 -19.66 14.36 0.35
N ALA A 247 -20.17 14.88 1.46
CA ALA A 247 -21.26 15.84 1.50
C ALA A 247 -20.84 17.09 2.27
N SER A 248 -21.28 18.25 1.82
CA SER A 248 -21.09 19.53 2.52
C SER A 248 -21.79 19.57 3.88
N ASN A 249 -22.92 18.86 3.99
CA ASN A 249 -23.67 18.66 5.23
C ASN A 249 -23.77 17.16 5.58
N PRO A 250 -22.67 16.52 6.05
CA PRO A 250 -22.63 15.08 6.25
C PRO A 250 -23.63 14.55 7.29
N GLU A 251 -24.07 15.37 8.25
CA GLU A 251 -25.02 14.98 9.31
C GLU A 251 -26.43 14.65 8.77
N GLN A 252 -26.73 15.04 7.52
CA GLN A 252 -28.01 14.73 6.86
C GLN A 252 -28.05 13.32 6.25
N TYR A 253 -26.92 12.61 6.24
CA TYR A 253 -26.80 11.33 5.55
C TYR A 253 -26.27 10.23 6.47
N GLU A 254 -26.60 8.97 6.14
CA GLU A 254 -26.01 7.80 6.78
C GLU A 254 -24.49 7.83 6.57
N LYS A 255 -23.72 7.66 7.66
CA LYS A 255 -22.25 7.57 7.59
C LYS A 255 -21.83 6.27 6.91
N GLY A 256 -20.78 6.35 6.11
CA GLY A 256 -20.12 5.17 5.57
C GLY A 256 -19.60 4.27 6.70
N LYS A 257 -19.65 2.96 6.47
CA LYS A 257 -19.12 1.96 7.42
C LYS A 257 -17.69 1.59 7.06
N GLY A 258 -17.03 0.91 7.98
CA GLY A 258 -15.63 0.49 7.84
C GLY A 258 -14.68 1.45 8.55
N ASN A 259 -13.42 1.03 8.65
CA ASN A 259 -12.40 1.72 9.43
C ASN A 259 -11.48 2.65 8.62
N LEU A 260 -11.70 2.77 7.31
CA LEU A 260 -10.87 3.58 6.41
C LEU A 260 -11.52 4.90 5.95
N THR A 261 -12.83 5.08 6.18
CA THR A 261 -13.54 6.25 5.67
C THR A 261 -14.30 7.00 6.75
N THR A 262 -14.31 8.32 6.65
CA THR A 262 -15.15 9.21 7.45
C THR A 262 -16.29 9.83 6.64
N GLY A 263 -16.43 9.47 5.35
CA GLY A 263 -17.43 9.99 4.45
C GLY A 263 -18.85 9.46 4.73
N VAL A 264 -19.81 9.91 3.93
CA VAL A 264 -21.18 9.40 3.95
C VAL A 264 -21.32 8.18 3.04
N LYS A 265 -22.36 7.37 3.29
CA LYS A 265 -22.64 6.18 2.48
C LYS A 265 -22.99 6.56 1.05
N ASN A 266 -22.35 5.93 0.08
CA ASN A 266 -22.77 6.00 -1.32
C ASN A 266 -23.97 5.05 -1.53
N PRO A 267 -25.15 5.55 -1.92
CA PRO A 267 -26.36 4.73 -2.02
C PRO A 267 -26.35 3.74 -3.18
N TYR A 268 -25.38 3.84 -4.09
CA TYR A 268 -25.29 3.01 -5.30
C TYR A 268 -24.32 1.85 -5.16
N LEU A 269 -23.61 1.73 -4.01
CA LEU A 269 -22.57 0.72 -3.81
C LEU A 269 -22.99 -0.31 -2.74
N GLN A 270 -22.63 -1.56 -2.99
CA GLN A 270 -22.77 -2.64 -2.01
C GLN A 270 -21.62 -2.61 -1.01
N GLU A 271 -21.86 -3.16 0.18
CA GLU A 271 -20.87 -3.26 1.25
C GLU A 271 -20.37 -4.69 1.42
N SER A 272 -19.09 -4.84 1.70
CA SER A 272 -18.47 -6.09 2.14
C SER A 272 -18.94 -6.46 3.57
N GLN A 273 -18.57 -7.66 4.04
CA GLN A 273 -18.85 -8.11 5.42
C GLN A 273 -18.23 -7.20 6.49
N TRP A 274 -17.24 -6.37 6.15
CA TRP A 274 -16.59 -5.38 7.02
C TRP A 274 -17.02 -3.95 6.73
N GLY A 275 -18.10 -3.74 5.98
CA GLY A 275 -18.68 -2.43 5.70
C GLY A 275 -17.93 -1.60 4.65
N TRP A 276 -16.98 -2.17 3.95
CA TRP A 276 -16.28 -1.47 2.87
C TRP A 276 -17.12 -1.51 1.60
N GLN A 277 -17.36 -0.35 1.02
CA GLN A 277 -18.15 -0.23 -0.20
C GLN A 277 -17.34 -0.71 -1.42
N ILE A 278 -17.88 -1.67 -2.16
CA ILE A 278 -17.24 -2.31 -3.32
C ILE A 278 -17.46 -1.41 -4.54
N ASP A 279 -16.37 -0.88 -5.11
CA ASP A 279 -16.45 0.06 -6.22
C ASP A 279 -15.36 -0.17 -7.29
N PRO A 280 -15.58 -1.09 -8.23
CA PRO A 280 -14.64 -1.32 -9.33
C PRO A 280 -14.45 -0.08 -10.23
N LYS A 281 -15.52 0.70 -10.47
CA LYS A 281 -15.46 1.90 -11.33
C LYS A 281 -14.63 3.01 -10.68
N GLY A 282 -14.62 3.08 -9.36
CA GLY A 282 -13.77 4.00 -8.62
C GLY A 282 -12.30 3.73 -8.84
N LEU A 283 -11.90 2.46 -9.02
CA LEU A 283 -10.52 2.12 -9.39
C LEU A 283 -10.15 2.69 -10.77
N ARG A 284 -11.01 2.52 -11.81
CA ARG A 284 -10.78 3.11 -13.13
C ARG A 284 -10.71 4.63 -13.08
N TYR A 285 -11.60 5.26 -12.32
CA TYR A 285 -11.59 6.71 -12.13
C TYR A 285 -10.28 7.19 -11.46
N LEU A 286 -9.80 6.48 -10.43
CA LEU A 286 -8.56 6.81 -9.74
C LEU A 286 -7.33 6.66 -10.64
N LEU A 287 -7.28 5.58 -11.44
CA LEU A 287 -6.23 5.34 -12.43
C LEU A 287 -6.14 6.50 -13.42
N ASN A 288 -7.26 6.91 -14.00
CA ASN A 288 -7.32 8.09 -14.91
C ASN A 288 -6.86 9.36 -14.19
N THR A 289 -7.38 9.60 -12.97
CA THR A 289 -7.04 10.78 -12.19
C THR A 289 -5.55 10.90 -11.91
N TYR A 290 -4.91 9.80 -11.51
CA TYR A 290 -3.47 9.81 -11.25
C TYR A 290 -2.64 9.91 -12.53
N TYR A 291 -3.03 9.20 -13.58
CA TYR A 291 -2.30 9.25 -14.84
C TYR A 291 -2.38 10.62 -15.49
N ASP A 292 -3.57 11.23 -15.58
CA ASP A 292 -3.75 12.59 -16.11
C ASP A 292 -2.94 13.62 -15.31
N ARG A 293 -2.80 13.41 -14.00
CA ARG A 293 -2.11 14.35 -13.12
C ARG A 293 -0.59 14.26 -13.23
N TYR A 294 -0.02 13.08 -13.42
CA TYR A 294 1.42 12.86 -13.32
C TYR A 294 2.09 12.35 -14.59
N GLN A 295 1.36 11.74 -15.51
CA GLN A 295 1.89 11.14 -16.74
C GLN A 295 3.10 10.22 -16.45
N LYS A 296 2.99 9.42 -15.41
CA LYS A 296 3.98 8.42 -14.98
C LYS A 296 3.31 7.05 -14.83
N PRO A 297 4.06 5.95 -14.99
CA PRO A 297 3.51 4.60 -14.83
C PRO A 297 2.84 4.41 -13.47
N LEU A 298 1.71 3.70 -13.46
CA LEU A 298 0.94 3.40 -12.27
C LEU A 298 1.05 1.92 -11.91
N PHE A 299 1.10 1.61 -10.61
CA PHE A 299 1.08 0.24 -10.11
C PHE A 299 0.03 0.07 -9.02
N ILE A 300 -0.97 -0.78 -9.27
CA ILE A 300 -1.90 -1.20 -8.23
C ILE A 300 -1.19 -2.27 -7.39
N VAL A 301 -0.66 -1.91 -6.22
CA VAL A 301 0.15 -2.81 -5.40
C VAL A 301 -0.62 -3.53 -4.30
N GLU A 302 -1.87 -3.10 -4.06
CA GLU A 302 -2.82 -3.79 -3.19
C GLU A 302 -4.24 -3.58 -3.69
N ASN A 303 -4.98 -4.66 -3.83
CA ASN A 303 -6.43 -4.70 -4.00
C ASN A 303 -6.94 -6.06 -3.57
N GLY A 304 -8.08 -6.14 -2.91
CA GLY A 304 -8.62 -7.42 -2.46
C GLY A 304 -9.83 -7.28 -1.55
N LEU A 305 -10.50 -8.40 -1.32
CA LEU A 305 -11.69 -8.50 -0.50
C LEU A 305 -11.43 -9.37 0.73
N GLY A 306 -11.52 -8.76 1.92
CA GLY A 306 -11.53 -9.52 3.17
C GLY A 306 -12.88 -10.18 3.38
N ALA A 307 -12.90 -11.49 3.55
CA ALA A 307 -14.11 -12.27 3.77
C ALA A 307 -13.87 -13.46 4.69
N LYS A 308 -14.96 -14.04 5.22
CA LYS A 308 -14.90 -15.31 5.96
C LYS A 308 -14.92 -16.45 4.96
N ASP A 309 -13.92 -17.31 5.03
CA ASP A 309 -13.84 -18.54 4.24
C ASP A 309 -14.16 -19.75 5.12
N THR A 310 -14.79 -20.73 4.52
CA THR A 310 -15.05 -22.04 5.15
C THR A 310 -14.26 -23.11 4.41
N LEU A 311 -13.42 -23.84 5.14
CA LEU A 311 -12.71 -24.99 4.61
C LEU A 311 -13.71 -26.12 4.41
N LEU A 312 -13.73 -26.74 3.21
CA LEU A 312 -14.55 -27.88 2.90
C LEU A 312 -14.07 -29.13 3.67
N SER A 313 -14.96 -30.06 3.92
CA SER A 313 -14.65 -31.35 4.55
C SER A 313 -13.80 -32.27 3.67
N GLU A 314 -13.88 -32.09 2.36
CA GLU A 314 -13.14 -32.82 1.34
C GLU A 314 -12.79 -31.88 0.17
N GLU A 315 -11.78 -32.28 -0.59
CA GLU A 315 -11.37 -31.57 -1.82
C GLU A 315 -12.44 -31.70 -2.90
N LYS A 316 -12.74 -30.58 -3.56
CA LYS A 316 -13.68 -30.51 -4.69
C LYS A 316 -12.96 -29.90 -5.89
N ASP A 317 -12.84 -30.66 -6.97
CA ASP A 317 -12.21 -30.21 -8.22
C ASP A 317 -10.81 -29.56 -8.01
N GLY A 318 -10.05 -30.04 -7.05
CA GLY A 318 -8.71 -29.55 -6.71
C GLY A 318 -8.66 -28.40 -5.70
N TYR A 319 -9.79 -27.86 -5.25
CA TYR A 319 -9.84 -26.77 -4.25
C TYR A 319 -10.52 -27.18 -2.95
N TRP A 320 -10.21 -26.42 -1.88
CA TRP A 320 -10.68 -26.65 -0.50
C TRP A 320 -11.57 -25.52 0.02
N VAL A 321 -11.71 -24.42 -0.71
CA VAL A 321 -12.57 -23.29 -0.36
C VAL A 321 -13.28 -22.82 -1.62
N GLU A 322 -14.60 -22.69 -1.55
CA GLU A 322 -15.43 -22.16 -2.61
C GLU A 322 -15.65 -20.66 -2.38
N ASP A 323 -14.86 -19.83 -3.09
CA ASP A 323 -14.81 -18.38 -2.90
C ASP A 323 -15.18 -17.59 -4.17
N ASP A 324 -16.31 -17.95 -4.81
CA ASP A 324 -16.83 -17.28 -6.01
C ASP A 324 -17.01 -15.77 -5.83
N TYR A 325 -17.39 -15.35 -4.64
CA TYR A 325 -17.49 -13.92 -4.30
C TYR A 325 -16.15 -13.17 -4.46
N ARG A 326 -15.01 -13.84 -4.21
CA ARG A 326 -13.67 -13.27 -4.41
C ARG A 326 -13.35 -13.21 -5.90
N ILE A 327 -13.68 -14.27 -6.64
CA ILE A 327 -13.54 -14.31 -8.10
C ILE A 327 -14.32 -13.16 -8.73
N GLN A 328 -15.57 -12.95 -8.33
CA GLN A 328 -16.40 -11.87 -8.85
C GLN A 328 -15.82 -10.49 -8.54
N TYR A 329 -15.40 -10.26 -7.28
CA TYR A 329 -14.76 -9.01 -6.86
C TYR A 329 -13.51 -8.71 -7.70
N MET A 330 -12.63 -9.70 -7.85
CA MET A 330 -11.39 -9.56 -8.61
C MET A 330 -11.66 -9.34 -10.09
N ASN A 331 -12.60 -10.09 -10.66
CA ASN A 331 -13.00 -9.95 -12.07
C ASN A 331 -13.51 -8.52 -12.36
N ASP A 332 -14.39 -8.01 -11.52
CA ASP A 332 -14.97 -6.68 -11.69
C ASP A 332 -13.90 -5.58 -11.64
N HIS A 333 -12.96 -5.68 -10.69
CA HIS A 333 -11.87 -4.70 -10.56
C HIS A 333 -10.88 -4.81 -11.72
N LEU A 334 -10.45 -6.02 -12.10
CA LEU A 334 -9.53 -6.23 -13.21
C LEU A 334 -10.13 -5.82 -14.56
N THR A 335 -11.45 -6.00 -14.74
CA THR A 335 -12.17 -5.47 -15.91
C THR A 335 -12.03 -3.94 -16.00
N GLN A 336 -12.10 -3.24 -14.88
CA GLN A 336 -11.93 -1.78 -14.89
C GLN A 336 -10.47 -1.37 -15.11
N VAL A 337 -9.51 -2.16 -14.63
CA VAL A 337 -8.08 -1.95 -14.97
C VAL A 337 -7.84 -2.15 -16.46
N SER A 338 -8.40 -3.23 -17.05
CA SER A 338 -8.33 -3.48 -18.50
C SER A 338 -8.91 -2.31 -19.31
N LYS A 339 -10.05 -1.77 -18.90
CA LYS A 339 -10.66 -0.60 -19.54
C LYS A 339 -9.80 0.66 -19.40
N ALA A 340 -9.21 0.91 -18.22
CA ALA A 340 -8.29 2.02 -18.03
C ALA A 340 -7.10 1.96 -19.02
N ILE A 341 -6.57 0.77 -19.25
CA ILE A 341 -5.46 0.56 -20.19
C ILE A 341 -5.94 0.70 -21.65
N ASN A 342 -6.99 -0.03 -22.05
CA ASN A 342 -7.35 -0.19 -23.45
C ASN A 342 -8.25 0.92 -24.00
N ASP A 343 -9.16 1.44 -23.16
CA ASP A 343 -10.12 2.47 -23.57
C ASP A 343 -9.62 3.88 -23.25
N ASP A 344 -8.91 4.05 -22.09
CA ASP A 344 -8.53 5.35 -21.57
C ASP A 344 -7.04 5.68 -21.81
N GLY A 345 -6.21 4.71 -22.20
CA GLY A 345 -4.79 4.90 -22.49
C GLY A 345 -3.90 5.10 -21.26
N VAL A 346 -4.33 4.64 -20.09
CA VAL A 346 -3.57 4.73 -18.84
C VAL A 346 -2.41 3.73 -18.86
N GLU A 347 -1.21 4.18 -18.54
CA GLU A 347 -0.04 3.30 -18.40
C GLU A 347 -0.06 2.61 -17.02
N VAL A 348 -0.52 1.36 -16.99
CA VAL A 348 -0.51 0.51 -15.80
C VAL A 348 0.58 -0.54 -15.95
N MET A 349 1.66 -0.44 -15.16
CA MET A 349 2.80 -1.35 -15.23
C MET A 349 2.58 -2.66 -14.50
N GLY A 350 1.60 -2.73 -13.58
CA GLY A 350 1.34 -3.95 -12.84
C GLY A 350 0.16 -3.89 -11.89
N TYR A 351 -0.20 -5.08 -11.41
CA TYR A 351 -1.22 -5.32 -10.40
C TYR A 351 -0.77 -6.44 -9.47
N THR A 352 -0.83 -6.21 -8.16
CA THR A 352 -0.69 -7.23 -7.14
C THR A 352 -1.88 -7.19 -6.19
N SER A 353 -2.41 -8.37 -5.87
CA SER A 353 -3.49 -8.48 -4.89
C SER A 353 -2.98 -8.31 -3.47
N TRP A 354 -3.81 -7.76 -2.57
CA TRP A 354 -3.53 -7.82 -1.14
C TRP A 354 -3.81 -9.22 -0.62
N GLY A 355 -2.76 -9.82 0.00
CA GLY A 355 -2.86 -11.13 0.59
C GLY A 355 -2.99 -12.24 -0.45
N CYS A 356 -1.95 -12.54 -1.24
CA CYS A 356 -1.95 -13.72 -2.12
C CYS A 356 -2.12 -15.05 -1.34
N ILE A 357 -1.77 -15.04 -0.07
CA ILE A 357 -1.98 -16.09 0.93
C ILE A 357 -2.69 -15.49 2.14
N ASP A 358 -3.51 -16.26 2.86
CA ASP A 358 -4.19 -15.77 4.05
C ASP A 358 -3.19 -15.30 5.10
N LEU A 359 -3.44 -14.13 5.66
CA LEU A 359 -2.63 -13.44 6.64
C LEU A 359 -3.50 -12.83 7.75
N ILE A 360 -2.87 -12.40 8.82
CA ILE A 360 -3.55 -11.62 9.86
C ILE A 360 -3.92 -10.26 9.28
N SER A 361 -5.20 -9.91 9.32
CA SER A 361 -5.68 -8.60 8.85
C SER A 361 -5.01 -7.47 9.62
N ALA A 362 -4.35 -6.55 8.92
CA ALA A 362 -3.64 -5.42 9.53
C ALA A 362 -4.55 -4.51 10.35
N SER A 363 -5.80 -4.28 9.89
CA SER A 363 -6.72 -3.34 10.51
C SER A 363 -7.50 -3.90 11.70
N THR A 364 -7.69 -5.23 11.77
CA THR A 364 -8.53 -5.87 12.80
C THR A 364 -7.79 -6.92 13.62
N ALA A 365 -6.52 -7.24 13.30
CA ALA A 365 -5.70 -8.30 13.90
C ALA A 365 -6.40 -9.68 13.90
N GLU A 366 -7.17 -9.99 12.85
CA GLU A 366 -7.98 -11.21 12.75
C GLU A 366 -7.54 -12.10 11.59
N MET A 367 -7.35 -13.41 11.85
CA MET A 367 -7.16 -14.41 10.80
C MET A 367 -8.45 -14.73 10.04
N LYS A 368 -9.61 -14.60 10.67
CA LYS A 368 -10.91 -14.91 10.03
C LYS A 368 -11.26 -13.94 8.89
N LYS A 369 -10.65 -12.76 8.82
CA LYS A 369 -10.75 -11.80 7.71
C LYS A 369 -9.73 -12.18 6.65
N ARG A 370 -10.09 -13.10 5.78
CA ARG A 370 -9.21 -13.73 4.81
C ARG A 370 -9.21 -13.03 3.46
N TYR A 371 -8.03 -12.88 2.88
CA TYR A 371 -7.83 -12.20 1.60
C TYR A 371 -7.25 -13.10 0.50
N GLY A 372 -6.54 -14.16 0.90
CA GLY A 372 -5.68 -14.94 0.02
C GLY A 372 -6.42 -15.83 -0.97
N PHE A 373 -5.70 -16.21 -2.02
CA PHE A 373 -6.05 -17.32 -2.92
C PHE A 373 -5.70 -18.69 -2.31
N ILE A 374 -4.89 -18.66 -1.27
CA ILE A 374 -4.43 -19.82 -0.53
C ILE A 374 -4.91 -19.67 0.92
N TYR A 375 -5.72 -20.63 1.36
CA TYR A 375 -6.17 -20.71 2.75
C TYR A 375 -5.03 -21.21 3.63
N VAL A 376 -4.80 -20.51 4.74
CA VAL A 376 -3.88 -20.97 5.80
C VAL A 376 -4.70 -21.43 6.98
N ASP A 377 -4.52 -22.69 7.38
CA ASP A 377 -5.20 -23.26 8.54
C ASP A 377 -4.66 -22.66 9.84
N ARG A 378 -5.16 -21.47 10.17
CA ARG A 378 -4.85 -20.73 11.39
C ARG A 378 -6.09 -19.95 11.83
N ASN A 379 -6.39 -20.00 13.10
CA ASN A 379 -7.53 -19.33 13.74
C ASN A 379 -7.09 -18.11 14.56
N ASN A 380 -8.05 -17.26 14.95
CA ASN A 380 -7.78 -16.07 15.77
C ASN A 380 -7.17 -16.39 17.14
N ASP A 381 -7.54 -17.54 17.73
CA ASP A 381 -7.04 -18.03 19.01
C ASP A 381 -5.64 -18.64 18.93
N GLY A 382 -5.07 -18.69 17.75
CA GLY A 382 -3.76 -19.25 17.53
C GLY A 382 -3.74 -20.76 17.27
N THR A 383 -4.88 -21.45 17.19
CA THR A 383 -4.98 -22.86 16.79
C THR A 383 -4.87 -23.03 15.26
N GLY A 384 -4.68 -24.26 14.80
CA GLY A 384 -4.55 -24.62 13.40
C GLY A 384 -3.20 -25.27 13.08
N SER A 385 -3.13 -25.97 11.95
CA SER A 385 -1.97 -26.74 11.50
C SER A 385 -0.97 -25.95 10.67
N PHE A 386 -1.28 -24.73 10.28
CA PHE A 386 -0.58 -23.92 9.27
C PHE A 386 -0.49 -24.55 7.87
N LYS A 387 -1.23 -25.62 7.59
CA LYS A 387 -1.32 -26.18 6.25
C LYS A 387 -1.91 -25.16 5.26
N ARG A 388 -1.45 -25.26 4.00
CA ARG A 388 -1.91 -24.44 2.87
C ARG A 388 -2.90 -25.24 2.07
N TYR A 389 -4.03 -24.61 1.73
CA TYR A 389 -5.08 -25.20 0.91
C TYR A 389 -5.46 -24.23 -0.21
N LYS A 390 -5.46 -24.70 -1.45
CA LYS A 390 -5.84 -23.87 -2.59
C LYS A 390 -7.33 -23.59 -2.55
N LYS A 391 -7.70 -22.33 -2.80
CA LYS A 391 -9.09 -21.91 -2.97
C LYS A 391 -9.51 -22.00 -4.44
N LYS A 392 -10.79 -21.91 -4.75
CA LYS A 392 -11.29 -21.86 -6.14
C LYS A 392 -10.70 -20.69 -6.90
N SER A 393 -10.56 -19.54 -6.25
CA SER A 393 -9.91 -18.35 -6.80
C SER A 393 -8.45 -18.55 -7.18
N PHE A 394 -7.71 -19.50 -6.58
CA PHE A 394 -6.34 -19.86 -6.97
C PHE A 394 -6.27 -20.25 -8.45
N TYR A 395 -7.15 -21.16 -8.89
CA TYR A 395 -7.17 -21.65 -10.25
C TYR A 395 -7.71 -20.63 -11.25
N TRP A 396 -8.69 -19.84 -10.82
CA TRP A 396 -9.21 -18.75 -11.64
C TRP A 396 -8.13 -17.69 -11.89
N TYR A 397 -7.44 -17.23 -10.84
CA TYR A 397 -6.41 -16.20 -10.97
C TYR A 397 -5.18 -16.69 -11.74
N LYS A 398 -4.83 -17.99 -11.61
CA LYS A 398 -3.84 -18.64 -12.47
C LYS A 398 -4.20 -18.47 -13.95
N LYS A 399 -5.44 -18.74 -14.32
CA LYS A 399 -5.92 -18.55 -15.71
C LYS A 399 -5.89 -17.09 -16.16
N VAL A 400 -6.22 -16.14 -15.27
CA VAL A 400 -6.10 -14.70 -15.56
C VAL A 400 -4.66 -14.37 -15.96
N ILE A 401 -3.68 -14.86 -15.19
CA ILE A 401 -2.26 -14.62 -15.48
C ILE A 401 -1.82 -15.32 -16.77
N GLU A 402 -2.16 -16.59 -16.93
CA GLU A 402 -1.80 -17.38 -18.13
C GLU A 402 -2.35 -16.78 -19.44
N THR A 403 -3.52 -16.18 -19.39
CA THR A 403 -4.19 -15.58 -20.56
C THR A 403 -3.93 -14.07 -20.69
N ASN A 404 -3.09 -13.49 -19.82
CA ASN A 404 -2.89 -12.04 -19.73
C ASN A 404 -4.22 -11.27 -19.68
N GLY A 405 -5.15 -11.74 -18.84
CA GLY A 405 -6.44 -11.11 -18.62
C GLY A 405 -7.52 -11.35 -19.69
N GLN A 406 -7.30 -12.20 -20.70
CA GLN A 406 -8.30 -12.42 -21.75
C GLN A 406 -9.61 -13.07 -21.24
N ILE A 407 -9.59 -13.71 -20.08
CA ILE A 407 -10.78 -14.34 -19.50
C ILE A 407 -11.61 -13.41 -18.61
N ILE A 408 -11.14 -12.22 -18.30
CA ILE A 408 -11.90 -11.22 -17.53
C ILE A 408 -12.94 -10.55 -18.43
N SER A 409 -14.15 -10.27 -17.89
CA SER A 409 -15.28 -9.76 -18.66
C SER A 409 -16.16 -8.81 -17.84
#